data_a5e91deba6620f53db0e1ded82df7a94
#
_entry.id   a5e91deba6620f53db0e1ded82df7a94
#
_cell.length_a   1.000
_cell.length_b   1.000
_cell.length_c   1.000
_cell.angle_alpha   90.00
_cell.angle_beta   90.00
_cell.angle_gamma   90.00
#
_symmetry.space_group_name_H-M   'P 1'
#
loop_
_entity.id
_entity.type
_entity.pdbx_description
1 polymer ?
#
loop_
_entity_poly.entity_id
_entity_poly.type
_entity_poly.pdbx_seq_one_letter_code
_entity_poly.pdbx_strand_id
1 'polypeptide(L)'
;VAKRFGGSPLKYALPSAGAFAVMHAFVPPHPGPVAAAELLGANIGLLLIVGLLVAIPTWYLGAYLFGLYAGKKFDIPLSKAFFNTDAIIDEAKLPKFATVMTILVLPVLLIFMDTGLNTLAVAGMIDGKAPAVEFLRMLGKTPIALLITLLVCIAAFAKDYGMARLEKLCGDSLAPICAVILVTGAGGMFGGVLRASGIGSALAGVLSDTGMPVVVAAFVIATCLRVAQGSAT
;
A
#
# COMPACT_ATOMS: atom_id res chain seq x y z
N VAL A 1 -9.62 4.87 18.74
CA VAL A 1 -8.48 5.44 19.45
C VAL A 1 -8.83 6.80 20.01
N ALA A 2 -9.13 7.83 19.19
CA ALA A 2 -9.46 9.19 19.65
C ALA A 2 -10.60 9.22 20.68
N LYS A 3 -11.66 8.42 20.48
CA LYS A 3 -12.79 8.31 21.41
C LYS A 3 -12.37 7.73 22.78
N ARG A 4 -11.37 6.82 22.80
CA ARG A 4 -10.92 6.14 24.02
C ARG A 4 -9.86 6.95 24.79
N PHE A 5 -8.95 7.59 24.05
CA PHE A 5 -7.80 8.32 24.63
C PHE A 5 -7.97 9.83 24.63
N GLY A 6 -9.06 10.33 24.04
CA GLY A 6 -9.33 11.76 23.93
C GLY A 6 -8.48 12.47 22.86
N GLY A 7 -8.77 13.74 22.67
CA GLY A 7 -8.10 14.61 21.70
C GLY A 7 -8.71 14.56 20.29
N SER A 8 -8.21 15.45 19.42
CA SER A 8 -8.69 15.54 18.04
C SER A 8 -8.42 14.25 17.27
N PRO A 9 -9.38 13.77 16.47
CA PRO A 9 -9.20 12.63 15.57
C PRO A 9 -8.01 12.78 14.62
N LEU A 10 -7.67 13.99 14.22
CA LEU A 10 -6.53 14.26 13.33
C LEU A 10 -5.20 13.84 13.92
N LYS A 11 -5.04 13.91 15.25
CA LYS A 11 -3.83 13.47 15.95
C LYS A 11 -3.50 12.00 15.71
N TYR A 12 -4.52 11.18 15.44
CA TYR A 12 -4.37 9.74 15.20
C TYR A 12 -4.50 9.39 13.72
N ALA A 13 -5.42 10.04 13.01
CA ALA A 13 -5.71 9.74 11.61
C ALA A 13 -4.56 10.14 10.68
N LEU A 14 -3.98 11.33 10.85
CA LEU A 14 -2.91 11.81 9.98
C LEU A 14 -1.63 10.98 10.07
N PRO A 15 -1.11 10.62 11.26
CA PRO A 15 0.03 9.71 11.36
C PRO A 15 -0.25 8.33 10.74
N SER A 16 -1.45 7.79 10.94
CA SER A 16 -1.84 6.49 10.38
C SER A 16 -1.95 6.54 8.86
N ALA A 17 -2.67 7.54 8.31
CA ALA A 17 -2.80 7.73 6.88
C ALA A 17 -1.43 8.00 6.21
N GLY A 18 -0.58 8.79 6.87
CA GLY A 18 0.76 9.07 6.40
C GLY A 18 1.68 7.85 6.42
N ALA A 19 1.54 6.96 7.39
CA ALA A 19 2.29 5.69 7.39
C ALA A 19 1.93 4.83 6.17
N PHE A 20 0.63 4.69 5.86
CA PHE A 20 0.20 4.00 4.65
C PHE A 20 0.70 4.68 3.37
N ALA A 21 0.61 6.02 3.28
CA ALA A 21 1.05 6.77 2.11
C ALA A 21 2.56 6.63 1.85
N VAL A 22 3.36 6.66 2.91
CA VAL A 22 4.82 6.53 2.82
C VAL A 22 5.22 5.11 2.42
N MET A 23 4.63 4.09 3.06
CA MET A 23 4.88 2.69 2.69
C MET A 23 4.48 2.42 1.23
N HIS A 24 3.34 2.94 0.79
CA HIS A 24 2.86 2.85 -0.58
C HIS A 24 3.84 3.47 -1.59
N ALA A 25 4.47 4.59 -1.25
CA ALA A 25 5.33 5.33 -2.16
C ALA A 25 6.76 4.79 -2.24
N PHE A 26 7.33 4.30 -1.14
CA PHE A 26 8.76 3.99 -1.06
C PHE A 26 9.10 2.52 -0.93
N VAL A 27 8.18 1.69 -0.45
CA VAL A 27 8.55 0.36 0.04
C VAL A 27 7.98 -0.76 -0.85
N PRO A 28 8.85 -1.61 -1.44
CA PRO A 28 8.40 -2.87 -2.01
C PRO A 28 7.67 -3.73 -0.93
N PRO A 29 6.72 -4.56 -1.30
CA PRO A 29 6.38 -5.01 -2.66
C PRO A 29 5.31 -4.18 -3.38
N HIS A 30 5.11 -2.92 -3.03
CA HIS A 30 4.12 -2.09 -3.73
C HIS A 30 4.48 -1.97 -5.22
N PRO A 31 3.50 -2.04 -6.15
CA PRO A 31 3.75 -2.04 -7.59
C PRO A 31 4.57 -0.85 -8.10
N GLY A 32 4.37 0.35 -7.55
CA GLY A 32 5.09 1.55 -7.96
C GLY A 32 6.61 1.43 -7.79
N PRO A 33 7.13 1.22 -6.58
CA PRO A 33 8.55 0.99 -6.33
C PRO A 33 9.12 -0.21 -7.10
N VAL A 34 8.37 -1.31 -7.22
CA VAL A 34 8.82 -2.50 -7.96
C VAL A 34 8.97 -2.19 -9.44
N ALA A 35 7.98 -1.55 -10.06
CA ALA A 35 8.06 -1.15 -11.48
C ALA A 35 9.19 -0.15 -11.74
N ALA A 36 9.40 0.80 -10.84
CA ALA A 36 10.54 1.72 -10.95
C ALA A 36 11.88 0.99 -10.85
N ALA A 37 12.01 0.02 -9.94
CA ALA A 37 13.20 -0.80 -9.80
C ALA A 37 13.48 -1.62 -11.06
N GLU A 38 12.46 -2.23 -11.65
CA GLU A 38 12.58 -2.99 -12.89
C GLU A 38 13.03 -2.12 -14.07
N LEU A 39 12.42 -0.94 -14.22
CA LEU A 39 12.79 0.01 -15.29
C LEU A 39 14.22 0.54 -15.15
N LEU A 40 14.70 0.70 -13.92
CA LEU A 40 16.05 1.20 -13.61
C LEU A 40 17.09 0.08 -13.49
N GLY A 41 16.69 -1.18 -13.57
CA GLY A 41 17.59 -2.32 -13.30
C GLY A 41 18.11 -2.36 -11.86
N ALA A 42 17.36 -1.79 -10.91
CA ALA A 42 17.76 -1.68 -9.52
C ALA A 42 17.48 -2.96 -8.73
N ASN A 43 18.33 -3.26 -7.74
CA ASN A 43 18.13 -4.38 -6.84
C ASN A 43 16.96 -4.11 -5.88
N ILE A 44 15.91 -4.93 -5.93
CA ILE A 44 14.70 -4.78 -5.12
C ILE A 44 14.99 -4.89 -3.61
N GLY A 45 15.92 -5.78 -3.21
CA GLY A 45 16.32 -5.91 -1.81
C GLY A 45 17.00 -4.64 -1.27
N LEU A 46 17.89 -4.06 -2.06
CA LEU A 46 18.52 -2.77 -1.72
C LEU A 46 17.48 -1.64 -1.68
N LEU A 47 16.56 -1.63 -2.65
CA LEU A 47 15.44 -0.66 -2.66
C LEU A 47 14.57 -0.78 -1.42
N LEU A 48 14.30 -2.01 -0.93
CA LEU A 48 13.56 -2.23 0.30
C LEU A 48 14.27 -1.59 1.51
N ILE A 49 15.58 -1.82 1.65
CA ILE A 49 16.36 -1.28 2.77
C ILE A 49 16.40 0.26 2.71
N VAL A 50 16.76 0.81 1.56
CA VAL A 50 16.83 2.26 1.35
C VAL A 50 15.45 2.89 1.48
N GLY A 51 14.42 2.24 0.92
CA GLY A 51 13.03 2.66 1.03
C GLY A 51 12.56 2.76 2.47
N LEU A 52 12.87 1.78 3.32
CA LEU A 52 12.55 1.82 4.76
C LEU A 52 13.32 2.93 5.48
N LEU A 53 14.61 3.10 5.18
CA LEU A 53 15.43 4.16 5.78
C LEU A 53 14.90 5.56 5.46
N VAL A 54 14.38 5.77 4.25
CA VAL A 54 13.77 7.04 3.83
C VAL A 54 12.33 7.16 4.34
N ALA A 55 11.59 6.05 4.40
CA ALA A 55 10.20 6.03 4.85
C ALA A 55 10.04 6.51 6.29
N ILE A 56 10.92 6.06 7.19
CA ILE A 56 10.84 6.41 8.62
C ILE A 56 10.92 7.92 8.87
N PRO A 57 11.97 8.64 8.43
CA PRO A 57 12.04 10.09 8.63
C PRO A 57 10.95 10.85 7.86
N THR A 58 10.57 10.39 6.67
CA THR A 58 9.48 11.00 5.89
C THR A 58 8.16 10.91 6.63
N TRP A 59 7.83 9.74 7.17
CA TRP A 59 6.65 9.57 8.00
C TRP A 59 6.71 10.43 9.27
N TYR A 60 7.84 10.39 9.97
CA TYR A 60 7.99 11.11 11.25
C TYR A 60 7.81 12.62 11.07
N LEU A 61 8.49 13.20 10.08
CA LEU A 61 8.43 14.65 9.83
C LEU A 61 7.11 15.05 9.14
N GLY A 62 6.76 14.37 8.04
CA GLY A 62 5.65 14.76 7.18
C GLY A 62 4.26 14.36 7.70
N ALA A 63 4.16 13.29 8.48
CA ALA A 63 2.87 12.80 8.93
C ALA A 63 2.71 12.84 10.45
N TYR A 64 3.68 12.36 11.21
CA TYR A 64 3.55 12.30 12.67
C TYR A 64 3.59 13.68 13.31
N LEU A 65 4.65 14.46 13.09
CA LEU A 65 4.76 15.80 13.65
C LEU A 65 3.67 16.74 13.12
N PHE A 66 3.37 16.66 11.82
CA PHE A 66 2.27 17.41 11.23
C PHE A 66 0.92 17.01 11.81
N GLY A 67 0.68 15.72 12.03
CA GLY A 67 -0.53 15.21 12.66
C GLY A 67 -0.71 15.70 14.09
N LEU A 68 0.38 15.76 14.87
CA LEU A 68 0.37 16.35 16.22
C LEU A 68 0.05 17.85 16.19
N TYR A 69 0.66 18.58 15.26
CA TYR A 69 0.40 20.01 15.07
C TYR A 69 -1.05 20.27 14.64
N ALA A 70 -1.51 19.59 13.60
CA ALA A 70 -2.88 19.72 13.08
C ALA A 70 -3.93 19.32 14.12
N GLY A 71 -3.69 18.25 14.88
CA GLY A 71 -4.56 17.81 15.95
C GLY A 71 -4.63 18.74 17.16
N LYS A 72 -3.66 19.62 17.34
CA LYS A 72 -3.72 20.71 18.35
C LYS A 72 -4.46 21.93 17.83
N LYS A 73 -4.31 22.23 16.53
CA LYS A 73 -4.84 23.46 15.92
C LYS A 73 -6.29 23.32 15.44
N PHE A 74 -6.65 22.14 14.97
CA PHE A 74 -7.97 21.88 14.39
C PHE A 74 -8.68 20.79 15.20
N ASP A 75 -9.87 21.13 15.69
CA ASP A 75 -10.77 20.15 16.27
C ASP A 75 -11.86 19.81 15.26
N ILE A 76 -11.74 18.63 14.65
CA ILE A 76 -12.73 18.14 13.68
C ILE A 76 -13.60 17.12 14.41
N PRO A 77 -14.90 17.39 14.56
CA PRO A 77 -15.80 16.44 15.21
C PRO A 77 -15.88 15.15 14.41
N LEU A 78 -15.87 14.01 15.11
CA LEU A 78 -16.10 12.70 14.52
C LEU A 78 -17.50 12.69 13.88
N SER A 79 -17.57 12.47 12.57
CA SER A 79 -18.85 12.33 11.89
C SER A 79 -19.55 11.06 12.38
N LYS A 80 -20.79 11.22 12.84
CA LYS A 80 -21.64 10.08 13.26
C LYS A 80 -21.90 9.08 12.13
N ALA A 81 -21.75 9.51 10.87
CA ALA A 81 -21.93 8.64 9.70
C ALA A 81 -20.86 7.55 9.57
N PHE A 82 -19.64 7.78 10.10
CA PHE A 82 -18.54 6.81 10.06
C PHE A 82 -18.47 5.92 11.30
N PHE A 83 -19.18 6.29 12.35
CA PHE A 83 -19.16 5.54 13.61
C PHE A 83 -20.59 5.23 14.01
N ASN A 84 -21.04 4.04 13.67
CA ASN A 84 -22.27 3.49 14.23
C ASN A 84 -21.99 3.17 15.71
N THR A 85 -22.07 4.21 16.55
CA THR A 85 -21.64 4.19 17.96
C THR A 85 -22.60 3.45 18.87
N ASP A 86 -23.76 3.08 18.35
CA ASP A 86 -24.83 2.42 19.12
C ASP A 86 -24.84 0.88 18.94
N ALA A 87 -23.95 0.34 18.11
CA ALA A 87 -23.75 -1.10 18.07
C ALA A 87 -23.06 -1.50 19.40
N ILE A 88 -23.82 -2.08 20.31
CA ILE A 88 -23.27 -2.76 21.49
C ILE A 88 -22.39 -3.89 20.94
N ILE A 89 -21.08 -3.68 20.98
CA ILE A 89 -20.11 -4.71 20.59
C ILE A 89 -20.10 -5.71 21.72
N ASP A 90 -20.66 -6.87 21.48
CA ASP A 90 -20.57 -8.01 22.40
C ASP A 90 -19.12 -8.52 22.34
N GLU A 91 -18.31 -8.13 23.34
CA GLU A 91 -16.90 -8.50 23.43
C GLU A 91 -16.71 -10.02 23.44
N ALA A 92 -17.69 -10.78 23.92
CA ALA A 92 -17.63 -12.25 23.95
C ALA A 92 -17.71 -12.87 22.54
N LYS A 93 -18.23 -12.13 21.54
CA LYS A 93 -18.35 -12.57 20.15
C LYS A 93 -17.23 -12.05 19.25
N LEU A 94 -16.25 -11.34 19.81
CA LEU A 94 -15.11 -10.87 19.02
C LEU A 94 -14.15 -12.03 18.73
N PRO A 95 -13.55 -12.07 17.53
CA PRO A 95 -12.54 -13.05 17.19
C PRO A 95 -11.30 -12.88 18.06
N LYS A 96 -10.58 -13.97 18.31
CA LYS A 96 -9.34 -13.94 19.09
C LYS A 96 -8.32 -13.04 18.40
N PHE A 97 -7.66 -12.19 19.17
CA PHE A 97 -6.62 -11.28 18.65
C PHE A 97 -5.56 -12.00 17.83
N ALA A 98 -5.09 -13.16 18.31
CA ALA A 98 -4.10 -13.97 17.59
C ALA A 98 -4.59 -14.39 16.19
N THR A 99 -5.85 -14.81 16.05
CA THR A 99 -6.43 -15.21 14.76
C THR A 99 -6.46 -14.03 13.80
N VAL A 100 -6.91 -12.86 14.26
CA VAL A 100 -6.95 -11.64 13.44
C VAL A 100 -5.55 -11.24 13.00
N MET A 101 -4.59 -11.22 13.93
CA MET A 101 -3.20 -10.87 13.63
C MET A 101 -2.55 -11.84 12.65
N THR A 102 -2.77 -13.14 12.81
CA THR A 102 -2.26 -14.14 11.86
C THR A 102 -2.79 -13.91 10.46
N ILE A 103 -4.09 -13.65 10.30
CA ILE A 103 -4.70 -13.40 8.99
C ILE A 103 -4.18 -12.09 8.39
N LEU A 104 -3.99 -11.03 9.18
CA LEU A 104 -3.45 -9.76 8.70
C LEU A 104 -1.98 -9.84 8.28
N VAL A 105 -1.18 -10.64 8.98
CA VAL A 105 0.24 -10.80 8.71
C VAL A 105 0.51 -11.81 7.58
N LEU A 106 -0.38 -12.77 7.36
CA LEU A 106 -0.22 -13.82 6.36
C LEU A 106 0.11 -13.32 4.96
N PRO A 107 -0.63 -12.37 4.34
CA PRO A 107 -0.32 -11.89 3.00
C PRO A 107 1.04 -11.18 2.95
N VAL A 108 1.39 -10.46 4.01
CA VAL A 108 2.69 -9.78 4.13
C VAL A 108 3.83 -10.79 4.13
N LEU A 109 3.73 -11.87 4.90
CA LEU A 109 4.73 -12.94 4.94
C LEU A 109 4.87 -13.63 3.59
N LEU A 110 3.76 -13.95 2.92
CA LEU A 110 3.78 -14.57 1.60
C LEU A 110 4.47 -13.67 0.56
N ILE A 111 4.13 -12.38 0.54
CA ILE A 111 4.72 -11.42 -0.39
C ILE A 111 6.22 -11.20 -0.08
N PHE A 112 6.60 -11.11 1.18
CA PHE A 112 8.03 -11.04 1.55
C PHE A 112 8.80 -12.32 1.21
N MET A 113 8.15 -13.46 1.25
CA MET A 113 8.75 -14.73 0.80
C MET A 113 9.11 -14.67 -0.70
N ASP A 114 8.21 -14.21 -1.58
CA ASP A 114 8.53 -14.02 -3.00
C ASP A 114 9.66 -13.01 -3.19
N THR A 115 9.57 -11.85 -2.55
CA THR A 115 10.58 -10.80 -2.64
C THR A 115 11.95 -11.30 -2.15
N GLY A 116 11.99 -12.00 -1.02
CA GLY A 116 13.21 -12.58 -0.45
C GLY A 116 13.84 -13.64 -1.36
N LEU A 117 13.05 -14.59 -1.83
CA LEU A 117 13.51 -15.63 -2.76
C LEU A 117 14.01 -15.03 -4.08
N ASN A 118 13.32 -14.02 -4.62
CA ASN A 118 13.77 -13.31 -5.80
C ASN A 118 15.12 -12.63 -5.58
N THR A 119 15.29 -11.95 -4.44
CA THR A 119 16.54 -11.27 -4.09
C THR A 119 17.70 -12.28 -3.96
N LEU A 120 17.48 -13.43 -3.31
CA LEU A 120 18.46 -14.48 -3.18
C LEU A 120 18.82 -15.12 -4.54
N ALA A 121 17.84 -15.29 -5.42
CA ALA A 121 18.06 -15.80 -6.78
C ALA A 121 18.89 -14.83 -7.63
N VAL A 122 18.57 -13.53 -7.58
CA VAL A 122 19.32 -12.48 -8.28
C VAL A 122 20.76 -12.36 -7.75
N ALA A 123 20.94 -12.55 -6.43
CA ALA A 123 22.27 -12.59 -5.81
C ALA A 123 23.08 -13.86 -6.14
N GLY A 124 22.49 -14.82 -6.87
CA GLY A 124 23.15 -16.10 -7.21
C GLY A 124 23.32 -17.08 -6.04
N MET A 125 22.62 -16.82 -4.92
CA MET A 125 22.68 -17.66 -3.72
C MET A 125 21.80 -18.90 -3.80
N ILE A 126 20.76 -18.86 -4.64
CA ILE A 126 19.84 -19.97 -4.89
C ILE A 126 19.55 -20.09 -6.39
N ASP A 127 19.21 -21.29 -6.85
CA ASP A 127 18.70 -21.47 -8.21
C ASP A 127 17.26 -20.97 -8.32
N GLY A 128 17.09 -19.79 -8.92
CA GLY A 128 15.78 -19.18 -9.12
C GLY A 128 14.84 -19.95 -10.05
N LYS A 129 15.36 -20.91 -10.81
CA LYS A 129 14.60 -21.79 -11.72
C LYS A 129 14.27 -23.15 -11.09
N ALA A 130 14.72 -23.43 -9.88
CA ALA A 130 14.36 -24.65 -9.19
C ALA A 130 12.83 -24.69 -8.99
N PRO A 131 12.16 -25.82 -9.32
CA PRO A 131 10.69 -25.91 -9.26
C PRO A 131 10.10 -25.54 -7.90
N ALA A 132 10.79 -25.88 -6.81
CA ALA A 132 10.37 -25.52 -5.45
C ALA A 132 10.42 -24.00 -5.22
N VAL A 133 11.46 -23.32 -5.73
CA VAL A 133 11.61 -21.86 -5.62
C VAL A 133 10.53 -21.16 -6.44
N GLU A 134 10.30 -21.60 -7.68
CA GLU A 134 9.24 -21.04 -8.52
C GLU A 134 7.86 -21.21 -7.91
N PHE A 135 7.58 -22.39 -7.34
CA PHE A 135 6.31 -22.63 -6.66
C PHE A 135 6.12 -21.72 -5.44
N LEU A 136 7.12 -21.59 -4.57
CA LEU A 136 7.05 -20.70 -3.41
C LEU A 136 6.89 -19.23 -3.82
N ARG A 137 7.62 -18.81 -4.85
CA ARG A 137 7.49 -17.47 -5.42
C ARG A 137 6.09 -17.22 -6.00
N MET A 138 5.51 -18.22 -6.65
CA MET A 138 4.14 -18.13 -7.16
C MET A 138 3.14 -17.89 -6.03
N LEU A 139 3.26 -18.59 -4.89
CA LEU A 139 2.40 -18.39 -3.73
C LEU A 139 2.54 -16.97 -3.12
N GLY A 140 3.74 -16.39 -3.23
CA GLY A 140 4.03 -15.04 -2.74
C GLY A 140 3.61 -13.91 -3.68
N LYS A 141 3.21 -14.19 -4.92
CA LYS A 141 2.68 -13.15 -5.83
C LYS A 141 1.44 -12.51 -5.22
N THR A 142 1.42 -11.18 -5.21
CA THR A 142 0.39 -10.39 -4.51
C THR A 142 -1.05 -10.89 -4.74
N PRO A 143 -1.53 -11.14 -5.97
CA PRO A 143 -2.90 -11.62 -6.17
C PRO A 143 -3.14 -12.99 -5.53
N ILE A 144 -2.16 -13.88 -5.60
CA ILE A 144 -2.26 -15.25 -5.05
C ILE A 144 -2.19 -15.21 -3.52
N ALA A 145 -1.27 -14.44 -2.96
CA ALA A 145 -1.14 -14.26 -1.52
C ALA A 145 -2.44 -13.69 -0.89
N LEU A 146 -3.06 -12.71 -1.55
CA LEU A 146 -4.33 -12.15 -1.11
C LEU A 146 -5.49 -13.14 -1.25
N LEU A 147 -5.54 -13.92 -2.32
CA LEU A 147 -6.54 -14.98 -2.51
C LEU A 147 -6.41 -16.06 -1.44
N ILE A 148 -5.20 -16.54 -1.17
CA ILE A 148 -4.92 -17.50 -0.09
C ILE A 148 -5.40 -16.93 1.25
N THR A 149 -5.07 -15.67 1.53
CA THR A 149 -5.48 -14.99 2.76
C THR A 149 -7.00 -14.90 2.88
N LEU A 150 -7.70 -14.58 1.79
CA LEU A 150 -9.16 -14.54 1.76
C LEU A 150 -9.76 -15.91 2.06
N LEU A 151 -9.24 -16.97 1.45
CA LEU A 151 -9.71 -18.35 1.69
C LEU A 151 -9.45 -18.78 3.14
N VAL A 152 -8.28 -18.47 3.69
CA VAL A 152 -7.96 -18.73 5.10
C VAL A 152 -8.89 -17.94 6.03
N CYS A 153 -9.19 -16.68 5.71
CA CYS A 153 -10.12 -15.85 6.46
C CYS A 153 -11.53 -16.46 6.46
N ILE A 154 -12.03 -16.86 5.30
CA ILE A 154 -13.33 -17.53 5.18
C ILE A 154 -13.35 -18.82 6.02
N ALA A 155 -12.34 -19.67 5.87
CA ALA A 155 -12.25 -20.93 6.61
C ALA A 155 -12.18 -20.71 8.14
N ALA A 156 -11.41 -19.71 8.59
CA ALA A 156 -11.28 -19.39 10.01
C ALA A 156 -12.58 -18.88 10.63
N PHE A 157 -13.36 -18.11 9.89
CA PHE A 157 -14.56 -17.44 10.41
C PHE A 157 -15.89 -18.11 10.03
N ALA A 158 -15.88 -19.05 9.08
CA ALA A 158 -17.09 -19.73 8.61
C ALA A 158 -17.84 -20.44 9.74
N LYS A 159 -17.10 -21.03 10.69
CA LYS A 159 -17.68 -21.77 11.81
C LYS A 159 -18.36 -20.85 12.84
N ASP A 160 -17.75 -19.69 13.11
CA ASP A 160 -18.23 -18.78 14.17
C ASP A 160 -19.33 -17.82 13.64
N TYR A 161 -19.22 -17.39 12.39
CA TYR A 161 -20.14 -16.39 11.81
C TYR A 161 -21.14 -16.96 10.80
N GLY A 162 -20.93 -18.18 10.30
CA GLY A 162 -21.76 -18.82 9.29
C GLY A 162 -21.49 -18.28 7.87
N MET A 163 -21.66 -19.16 6.88
CA MET A 163 -21.37 -18.84 5.46
C MET A 163 -22.24 -17.71 4.91
N ALA A 164 -23.54 -17.68 5.24
CA ALA A 164 -24.47 -16.66 4.75
C ALA A 164 -24.04 -15.24 5.17
N ARG A 165 -23.52 -15.08 6.38
CA ARG A 165 -23.02 -13.78 6.86
C ARG A 165 -21.71 -13.39 6.16
N LEU A 166 -20.80 -14.35 5.92
CA LEU A 166 -19.56 -14.11 5.20
C LEU A 166 -19.83 -13.75 3.74
N GLU A 167 -20.77 -14.46 3.07
CA GLU A 167 -21.18 -14.14 1.72
C GLU A 167 -21.72 -12.70 1.62
N LYS A 168 -22.60 -12.32 2.56
CA LYS A 168 -23.08 -10.94 2.61
C LYS A 168 -21.97 -9.92 2.80
N LEU A 169 -21.02 -10.17 3.71
CA LEU A 169 -19.87 -9.28 3.92
C LEU A 169 -19.00 -9.14 2.67
N CYS A 170 -18.75 -10.25 1.96
CA CYS A 170 -18.04 -10.23 0.69
C CYS A 170 -18.82 -9.43 -0.37
N GLY A 171 -20.13 -9.66 -0.48
CA GLY A 171 -20.99 -8.93 -1.40
C GLY A 171 -21.02 -7.42 -1.13
N ASP A 172 -21.21 -7.03 0.12
CA ASP A 172 -21.21 -5.62 0.55
C ASP A 172 -19.87 -4.92 0.29
N SER A 173 -18.76 -5.68 0.23
CA SER A 173 -17.43 -5.16 -0.07
C SER A 173 -17.17 -4.90 -1.56
N LEU A 174 -18.00 -5.45 -2.46
CA LEU A 174 -17.76 -5.33 -3.91
C LEU A 174 -17.94 -3.90 -4.42
N ALA A 175 -18.93 -3.17 -3.95
CA ALA A 175 -19.20 -1.81 -4.45
C ALA A 175 -18.01 -0.84 -4.21
N PRO A 176 -17.43 -0.74 -3.01
CA PRO A 176 -16.23 0.09 -2.80
C PRO A 176 -15.01 -0.43 -3.58
N ILE A 177 -14.85 -1.76 -3.76
CA ILE A 177 -13.76 -2.34 -4.56
C ILE A 177 -13.92 -1.96 -6.03
N CYS A 178 -15.12 -2.02 -6.59
CA CYS A 178 -15.38 -1.59 -7.97
C CYS A 178 -15.01 -0.13 -8.20
N ALA A 179 -15.31 0.76 -7.26
CA ALA A 179 -14.88 2.16 -7.34
C ALA A 179 -13.36 2.30 -7.40
N VAL A 180 -12.62 1.56 -6.56
CA VAL A 180 -11.15 1.55 -6.58
C VAL A 180 -10.60 1.03 -7.91
N ILE A 181 -11.16 -0.06 -8.44
CA ILE A 181 -10.77 -0.62 -9.75
C ILE A 181 -10.98 0.40 -10.87
N LEU A 182 -12.13 1.08 -10.90
CA LEU A 182 -12.44 2.08 -11.91
C LEU A 182 -11.48 3.28 -11.85
N VAL A 183 -11.21 3.81 -10.65
CA VAL A 183 -10.29 4.94 -10.47
C VAL A 183 -8.87 4.55 -10.85
N THR A 184 -8.40 3.37 -10.43
CA THR A 184 -7.06 2.87 -10.78
C THR A 184 -6.94 2.61 -12.28
N GLY A 185 -7.97 2.02 -12.90
CA GLY A 185 -8.01 1.79 -14.34
C GLY A 185 -7.99 3.10 -15.15
N ALA A 186 -8.76 4.09 -14.73
CA ALA A 186 -8.77 5.42 -15.33
C ALA A 186 -7.40 6.10 -15.20
N GLY A 187 -6.74 6.03 -14.05
CA GLY A 187 -5.38 6.52 -13.84
C GLY A 187 -4.35 5.83 -14.74
N GLY A 188 -4.46 4.51 -14.88
CA GLY A 188 -3.62 3.73 -15.79
C GLY A 188 -3.80 4.11 -17.26
N MET A 189 -5.04 4.32 -17.71
CA MET A 189 -5.35 4.80 -19.06
C MET A 189 -4.78 6.20 -19.29
N PHE A 190 -4.95 7.11 -18.35
CA PHE A 190 -4.40 8.46 -18.43
C PHE A 190 -2.87 8.45 -18.53
N GLY A 191 -2.20 7.65 -17.68
CA GLY A 191 -0.75 7.45 -17.76
C GLY A 191 -0.30 6.82 -19.10
N GLY A 192 -1.12 5.93 -19.67
CA GLY A 192 -0.91 5.38 -21.02
C GLY A 192 -0.96 6.43 -22.10
N VAL A 193 -1.97 7.31 -22.06
CA VAL A 193 -2.12 8.44 -23.01
C VAL A 193 -0.95 9.40 -22.88
N LEU A 194 -0.53 9.76 -21.67
CA LEU A 194 0.63 10.63 -21.44
C LEU A 194 1.92 10.04 -22.03
N ARG A 195 2.12 8.73 -21.90
CA ARG A 195 3.27 8.04 -22.53
C ARG A 195 3.18 8.05 -24.05
N ALA A 196 2.01 7.71 -24.58
CA ALA A 196 1.79 7.66 -26.02
C ALA A 196 1.86 9.03 -26.70
N SER A 197 1.49 10.11 -26.01
CA SER A 197 1.56 11.49 -26.49
C SER A 197 2.99 12.05 -26.60
N GLY A 198 3.99 11.37 -26.04
CA GLY A 198 5.38 11.84 -26.02
C GLY A 198 5.66 13.00 -25.07
N ILE A 199 4.68 13.42 -24.26
CA ILE A 199 4.85 14.53 -23.30
C ILE A 199 6.01 14.25 -22.32
N GLY A 200 6.17 12.99 -21.88
CA GLY A 200 7.27 12.60 -21.00
C GLY A 200 8.65 12.84 -21.65
N SER A 201 8.80 12.45 -22.91
CA SER A 201 10.04 12.65 -23.67
C SER A 201 10.31 14.14 -23.95
N ALA A 202 9.26 14.91 -24.27
CA ALA A 202 9.38 16.36 -24.49
C ALA A 202 9.81 17.09 -23.21
N LEU A 203 9.20 16.75 -22.06
CA LEU A 203 9.59 17.31 -20.76
C LEU A 203 11.02 16.92 -20.38
N ALA A 204 11.41 15.66 -20.60
CA ALA A 204 12.77 15.21 -20.35
C ALA A 204 13.79 15.96 -21.22
N GLY A 205 13.47 16.20 -22.51
CA GLY A 205 14.29 17.01 -23.42
C GLY A 205 14.48 18.44 -22.93
N VAL A 206 13.38 19.14 -22.63
CA VAL A 206 13.42 20.53 -22.12
C VAL A 206 14.25 20.63 -20.84
N LEU A 207 14.10 19.68 -19.91
CA LEU A 207 14.84 19.68 -18.66
C LEU A 207 16.32 19.31 -18.85
N SER A 208 16.64 18.44 -19.81
CA SER A 208 18.02 18.13 -20.19
C SER A 208 18.73 19.35 -20.77
N ASP A 209 18.04 20.13 -21.59
CA ASP A 209 18.60 21.36 -22.22
C ASP A 209 18.90 22.47 -21.16
N THR A 210 18.23 22.42 -20.00
CA THR A 210 18.52 23.35 -18.90
C THR A 210 19.81 23.01 -18.12
N GLY A 211 20.48 21.90 -18.42
CA GLY A 211 21.64 21.42 -17.70
C GLY A 211 21.36 20.91 -16.28
N MET A 212 20.11 20.68 -15.92
CA MET A 212 19.73 20.16 -14.62
C MET A 212 20.19 18.71 -14.42
N PRO A 213 20.71 18.33 -13.23
CA PRO A 213 20.96 16.95 -12.92
C PRO A 213 19.72 16.08 -13.10
N VAL A 214 19.88 14.89 -13.70
CA VAL A 214 18.79 13.96 -14.03
C VAL A 214 17.86 13.67 -12.83
N VAL A 215 18.44 13.55 -11.63
CA VAL A 215 17.68 13.30 -10.38
C VAL A 215 16.74 14.47 -10.06
N VAL A 216 17.20 15.72 -10.26
CA VAL A 216 16.36 16.91 -10.03
C VAL A 216 15.26 17.01 -11.09
N ALA A 217 15.59 16.76 -12.36
CA ALA A 217 14.63 16.72 -13.44
C ALA A 217 13.55 15.65 -13.19
N ALA A 218 13.94 14.45 -12.82
CA ALA A 218 13.02 13.37 -12.46
C ALA A 218 12.11 13.76 -11.28
N PHE A 219 12.65 14.39 -10.25
CA PHE A 219 11.88 14.88 -9.10
C PHE A 219 10.83 15.92 -9.52
N VAL A 220 11.20 16.89 -10.34
CA VAL A 220 10.29 17.94 -10.84
C VAL A 220 9.16 17.32 -11.66
N ILE A 221 9.49 16.45 -12.65
CA ILE A 221 8.49 15.77 -13.47
C ILE A 221 7.55 14.94 -12.63
N ALA A 222 8.09 14.10 -11.75
CA ALA A 222 7.29 13.24 -10.87
C ALA A 222 6.37 14.06 -9.95
N THR A 223 6.85 15.18 -9.44
CA THR A 223 6.05 16.07 -8.58
C THR A 223 4.91 16.71 -9.36
N CYS A 224 5.18 17.23 -10.56
CA CYS A 224 4.16 17.83 -11.44
C CYS A 224 3.08 16.80 -11.80
N LEU A 225 3.49 15.60 -12.23
CA LEU A 225 2.56 14.52 -12.55
C LEU A 225 1.74 14.09 -11.35
N ARG A 226 2.36 13.95 -10.16
CA ARG A 226 1.66 13.59 -8.95
C ARG A 226 0.62 14.62 -8.53
N VAL A 227 0.93 15.91 -8.65
CA VAL A 227 -0.03 16.99 -8.37
C VAL A 227 -1.19 16.94 -9.36
N ALA A 228 -0.91 16.69 -10.64
CA ALA A 228 -1.93 16.60 -11.67
C ALA A 228 -2.85 15.37 -11.52
N GLN A 229 -2.30 14.22 -11.13
CA GLN A 229 -3.04 12.96 -11.03
C GLN A 229 -3.67 12.76 -9.63
N GLY A 230 -3.13 13.38 -8.60
CA GLY A 230 -3.57 13.20 -7.21
C GLY A 230 -3.26 11.82 -6.61
N SER A 231 -2.55 10.95 -7.34
CA SER A 231 -2.18 9.59 -6.91
C SER A 231 -0.67 9.37 -6.92
N ALA A 232 -0.20 8.44 -6.09
CA ALA A 232 1.21 8.03 -6.04
C ALA A 232 1.54 6.91 -7.03
N THR A 233 0.55 6.28 -7.62
CA THR A 233 0.66 5.16 -8.58
C THR A 233 -0.10 5.46 -9.85
#